data_0b6895571c474575a14938257ce4a703
#
_entry.id   0b6895571c474575a14938257ce4a703
#
_cell.length_a   1.000
_cell.length_b   1.000
_cell.length_c   1.000
_cell.angle_alpha   90.00
_cell.angle_beta   90.00
_cell.angle_gamma   90.00
#
_symmetry.space_group_name_H-M   'P 1'
#
loop_
_entity.id
_entity.type
_entity.pdbx_description
1 polymer ?
#
loop_
_entity_poly.entity_id
_entity_poly.type
_entity_poly.pdbx_seq_one_letter_code
_entity_poly.pdbx_strand_id
1 'polypeptide(L)'
;MSAIRPDPQQWRDLLLREIVLPSLVDQVPTEQARGRELAAAVRSPEAMPAVPIAAMDGFAVRRTDLVAPGRTTLPVSAELPARPGEIPALAAGTAARIMTGAAVPRGADAVIEVEASDADPFGPVPAAVTFTLVELPPSQRHVRVPGEEV
;
A
#
# COMPACT_ATOMS: atom_id res chain seq x y z
N MET A 1 -30.34 59.51 -1.15
CA MET A 1 -30.14 58.09 -1.16
C MET A 1 -28.84 57.80 -0.43
N SER A 2 -28.93 57.28 0.79
CA SER A 2 -27.75 56.92 1.59
C SER A 2 -27.16 55.62 0.99
N ALA A 3 -25.98 55.72 0.43
CA ALA A 3 -25.26 54.52 -0.04
C ALA A 3 -24.90 53.67 1.18
N ILE A 4 -25.51 52.51 1.32
CA ILE A 4 -25.17 51.52 2.35
C ILE A 4 -23.73 51.09 2.07
N ARG A 5 -22.82 51.46 2.99
CA ARG A 5 -21.44 51.01 2.89
C ARG A 5 -21.39 49.52 3.18
N PRO A 6 -20.76 48.69 2.31
CA PRO A 6 -20.56 47.28 2.60
C PRO A 6 -19.77 47.08 3.89
N ASP A 7 -20.09 46.05 4.65
CA ASP A 7 -19.28 45.66 5.79
C ASP A 7 -17.91 45.05 5.34
N PRO A 8 -16.94 44.87 6.24
CA PRO A 8 -15.61 44.37 5.86
C PRO A 8 -15.64 43.04 5.15
N GLN A 9 -16.60 42.15 5.48
CA GLN A 9 -16.75 40.84 4.85
C GLN A 9 -17.25 40.98 3.41
N GLN A 10 -18.26 41.83 3.20
CA GLN A 10 -18.81 42.13 1.89
C GLN A 10 -17.76 42.80 0.98
N TRP A 11 -16.91 43.66 1.54
CA TRP A 11 -15.80 44.28 0.82
C TRP A 11 -14.76 43.24 0.40
N ARG A 12 -14.39 42.35 1.30
CA ARG A 12 -13.44 41.25 0.99
C ARG A 12 -13.99 40.41 -0.14
N ASP A 13 -15.25 39.98 -0.07
CA ASP A 13 -15.86 39.09 -1.06
C ASP A 13 -16.01 39.80 -2.42
N LEU A 14 -16.26 41.12 -2.42
CA LEU A 14 -16.26 41.94 -3.63
C LEU A 14 -14.86 42.02 -4.25
N LEU A 15 -13.83 42.31 -3.44
CA LEU A 15 -12.44 42.41 -3.91
C LEU A 15 -11.94 41.05 -4.47
N LEU A 16 -12.22 39.93 -3.79
CA LEU A 16 -11.85 38.62 -4.25
C LEU A 16 -12.56 38.22 -5.55
N ARG A 17 -13.73 38.77 -5.81
CA ARG A 17 -14.47 38.51 -7.05
C ARG A 17 -13.98 39.38 -8.22
N GLU A 18 -13.58 40.61 -7.95
CA GLU A 18 -13.16 41.57 -8.98
C GLU A 18 -11.66 41.54 -9.28
N ILE A 19 -10.83 41.09 -8.32
CA ILE A 19 -9.39 40.99 -8.52
C ILE A 19 -9.05 39.66 -9.20
N VAL A 20 -8.75 39.71 -10.48
CA VAL A 20 -8.17 38.59 -11.23
C VAL A 20 -6.65 38.74 -11.14
N LEU A 21 -6.03 37.92 -10.29
CA LEU A 21 -4.57 37.86 -10.24
C LEU A 21 -4.07 37.12 -11.50
N PRO A 22 -3.07 37.70 -12.23
CA PRO A 22 -2.47 36.98 -13.34
C PRO A 22 -1.81 35.70 -12.82
N SER A 23 -2.09 34.59 -13.47
CA SER A 23 -1.39 33.34 -13.18
C SER A 23 0.01 33.44 -13.79
N LEU A 24 1.00 33.77 -12.96
CA LEU A 24 2.40 33.75 -13.34
C LEU A 24 2.92 32.33 -13.15
N VAL A 25 3.16 31.63 -14.26
CA VAL A 25 3.69 30.26 -14.27
C VAL A 25 5.09 30.28 -14.82
N ASP A 26 6.05 29.80 -14.05
CA ASP A 26 7.44 29.63 -14.44
C ASP A 26 7.75 28.14 -14.66
N GLN A 27 8.55 27.84 -15.68
CA GLN A 27 9.20 26.54 -15.80
C GLN A 27 10.59 26.65 -15.18
N VAL A 28 10.80 25.85 -14.15
CA VAL A 28 12.07 25.81 -13.41
C VAL A 28 12.58 24.37 -13.30
N PRO A 29 13.89 24.15 -13.20
CA PRO A 29 14.43 22.85 -12.85
C PRO A 29 13.87 22.34 -11.52
N THR A 30 13.69 21.01 -11.39
CA THR A 30 13.05 20.40 -10.20
C THR A 30 13.76 20.77 -8.89
N GLU A 31 15.08 20.88 -8.90
CA GLU A 31 15.90 21.29 -7.76
C GLU A 31 15.61 22.74 -7.29
N GLN A 32 15.08 23.59 -8.17
CA GLN A 32 14.70 24.97 -7.87
C GLN A 32 13.20 25.13 -7.54
N ALA A 33 12.43 24.02 -7.62
CA ALA A 33 10.99 24.04 -7.36
C ALA A 33 10.64 24.03 -5.87
N ARG A 34 11.60 23.77 -5.00
CA ARG A 34 11.37 23.72 -3.54
C ARG A 34 10.78 25.03 -3.02
N GLY A 35 9.63 24.92 -2.33
CA GLY A 35 8.91 26.07 -1.77
C GLY A 35 8.02 26.82 -2.76
N ARG A 36 7.90 26.33 -4.01
CA ARG A 36 6.96 26.84 -5.00
C ARG A 36 5.65 26.04 -5.00
N GLU A 37 4.60 26.70 -5.48
CA GLU A 37 3.31 26.07 -5.70
C GLU A 37 3.25 25.50 -7.14
N LEU A 38 2.65 24.33 -7.29
CA LEU A 38 2.46 23.72 -8.60
C LEU A 38 1.35 24.45 -9.37
N ALA A 39 1.64 24.85 -10.60
CA ALA A 39 0.66 25.48 -11.48
C ALA A 39 -0.46 24.53 -11.94
N ALA A 40 -0.19 23.22 -11.92
CA ALA A 40 -1.15 22.18 -12.24
C ALA A 40 -0.92 20.95 -11.36
N ALA A 41 -1.97 20.18 -11.15
CA ALA A 41 -1.85 18.91 -10.43
C ALA A 41 -0.94 17.94 -11.18
N VAL A 42 -0.02 17.31 -10.46
CA VAL A 42 0.79 16.19 -10.96
C VAL A 42 0.05 14.91 -10.63
N ARG A 43 -0.08 14.04 -11.62
CA ARG A 43 -0.66 12.71 -11.46
C ARG A 43 0.39 11.66 -11.77
N SER A 44 0.44 10.59 -10.98
CA SER A 44 1.24 9.44 -11.33
C SER A 44 0.67 8.77 -12.59
N PRO A 45 1.50 8.44 -13.60
CA PRO A 45 1.05 7.70 -14.78
C PRO A 45 0.72 6.25 -14.47
N GLU A 46 1.22 5.72 -13.35
CA GLU A 46 1.05 4.33 -12.94
C GLU A 46 0.62 4.27 -11.47
N ALA A 47 -0.14 3.22 -11.13
CA ALA A 47 -0.48 2.92 -9.75
C ALA A 47 0.76 2.55 -8.93
N MET A 48 0.86 3.00 -7.70
CA MET A 48 1.92 2.62 -6.77
C MET A 48 1.31 2.02 -5.50
N PRO A 49 1.65 0.78 -5.18
CA PRO A 49 2.40 -0.19 -6.00
C PRO A 49 1.62 -0.59 -7.27
N ALA A 50 2.32 -1.06 -8.32
CA ALA A 50 1.68 -1.50 -9.57
C ALA A 50 1.00 -2.88 -9.44
N VAL A 51 1.42 -3.68 -8.47
CA VAL A 51 0.88 -5.02 -8.15
C VAL A 51 0.72 -5.15 -6.64
N PRO A 52 -0.12 -6.08 -6.14
CA PRO A 52 -0.19 -6.32 -4.69
C PRO A 52 1.17 -6.70 -4.13
N ILE A 53 1.60 -6.05 -3.04
CA ILE A 53 2.87 -6.32 -2.37
C ILE A 53 2.66 -6.59 -0.87
N ALA A 54 3.58 -7.36 -0.28
CA ALA A 54 3.55 -7.62 1.15
C ALA A 54 3.93 -6.37 1.96
N ALA A 55 3.16 -6.08 3.00
CA ALA A 55 3.43 -4.98 3.93
C ALA A 55 4.35 -5.41 5.08
N MET A 56 4.56 -6.72 5.28
CA MET A 56 5.37 -7.30 6.35
C MET A 56 6.10 -8.55 5.87
N ASP A 57 7.17 -8.90 6.56
CA ASP A 57 7.84 -10.19 6.42
C ASP A 57 6.97 -11.31 7.01
N GLY A 58 6.85 -12.41 6.31
CA GLY A 58 6.00 -13.49 6.76
C GLY A 58 5.75 -14.55 5.70
N PHE A 59 4.52 -15.02 5.64
CA PHE A 59 4.09 -16.08 4.75
C PHE A 59 2.83 -15.69 3.99
N ALA A 60 2.90 -15.67 2.66
CA ALA A 60 1.73 -15.54 1.81
C ALA A 60 0.93 -16.86 1.85
N VAL A 61 -0.37 -16.76 2.11
CA VAL A 61 -1.27 -17.91 2.32
C VAL A 61 -2.62 -17.68 1.64
N ARG A 62 -3.37 -18.77 1.47
CA ARG A 62 -4.82 -18.73 1.24
C ARG A 62 -5.52 -18.79 2.58
N ARG A 63 -6.40 -17.88 2.86
CA ARG A 63 -7.20 -17.89 4.09
C ARG A 63 -8.04 -19.16 4.24
N THR A 64 -8.52 -19.70 3.11
CA THR A 64 -9.30 -20.94 3.08
C THR A 64 -8.51 -22.19 3.50
N ASP A 65 -7.19 -22.13 3.53
CA ASP A 65 -6.32 -23.21 3.96
C ASP A 65 -6.00 -23.11 5.46
N LEU A 66 -6.47 -22.05 6.14
CA LEU A 66 -6.24 -21.79 7.56
C LEU A 66 -7.43 -22.25 8.42
N VAL A 67 -7.13 -22.67 9.65
CA VAL A 67 -8.12 -23.00 10.68
C VAL A 67 -7.99 -22.01 11.83
N ALA A 68 -9.11 -21.43 12.25
CA ALA A 68 -9.15 -20.57 13.44
C ALA A 68 -10.52 -20.72 14.17
N PRO A 69 -10.52 -20.77 15.51
CA PRO A 69 -9.32 -20.90 16.34
C PRO A 69 -8.62 -22.26 16.14
N GLY A 70 -7.28 -22.25 16.13
CA GLY A 70 -6.53 -23.49 15.99
C GLY A 70 -5.14 -23.35 15.39
N ARG A 71 -4.59 -24.50 15.02
CA ARG A 71 -3.27 -24.60 14.41
C ARG A 71 -3.39 -25.14 12.98
N THR A 72 -2.65 -24.52 12.08
CA THR A 72 -2.54 -24.97 10.69
C THR A 72 -1.07 -25.12 10.32
N THR A 73 -0.67 -26.27 9.82
CA THR A 73 0.67 -26.48 9.29
C THR A 73 0.59 -26.61 7.78
N LEU A 74 1.35 -25.76 7.06
CA LEU A 74 1.41 -25.73 5.60
C LEU A 74 2.85 -25.98 5.12
N PRO A 75 3.08 -26.79 4.07
CA PRO A 75 4.36 -26.85 3.42
C PRO A 75 4.71 -25.51 2.78
N VAL A 76 5.97 -25.09 2.87
CA VAL A 76 6.47 -23.87 2.23
C VAL A 76 6.97 -24.20 0.84
N SER A 77 6.31 -23.65 -0.18
CA SER A 77 6.53 -23.97 -1.60
C SER A 77 7.52 -23.04 -2.31
N ALA A 78 7.76 -21.85 -1.77
CA ALA A 78 8.61 -20.85 -2.39
C ALA A 78 9.14 -19.82 -1.36
N GLU A 79 10.20 -19.11 -1.75
CA GLU A 79 10.69 -17.90 -1.11
C GLU A 79 10.57 -16.74 -2.11
N LEU A 80 9.96 -15.64 -1.66
CA LEU A 80 9.62 -14.49 -2.47
C LEU A 80 10.32 -13.23 -1.92
N PRO A 81 11.56 -12.96 -2.36
CA PRO A 81 12.27 -11.74 -1.99
C PRO A 81 11.70 -10.52 -2.71
N ALA A 82 11.89 -9.33 -2.11
CA ALA A 82 11.50 -8.05 -2.71
C ALA A 82 12.43 -7.65 -3.86
N ARG A 83 12.31 -8.33 -5.00
CA ARG A 83 13.08 -8.06 -6.22
C ARG A 83 12.22 -8.33 -7.46
N PRO A 84 12.52 -7.69 -8.60
CA PRO A 84 11.90 -8.03 -9.87
C PRO A 84 12.13 -9.51 -10.22
N GLY A 85 11.13 -10.14 -10.81
CA GLY A 85 11.23 -11.54 -11.25
C GLY A 85 9.86 -12.15 -11.47
N GLU A 86 9.86 -13.39 -11.92
CA GLU A 86 8.65 -14.18 -12.06
C GLU A 86 8.15 -14.63 -10.68
N ILE A 87 6.85 -14.45 -10.45
CA ILE A 87 6.20 -14.81 -9.19
C ILE A 87 5.37 -16.07 -9.45
N PRO A 88 5.75 -17.22 -8.88
CA PRO A 88 4.98 -18.44 -9.03
C PRO A 88 3.60 -18.26 -8.37
N ALA A 89 2.56 -18.92 -8.94
CA ALA A 89 1.27 -18.98 -8.29
C ALA A 89 1.34 -19.84 -7.02
N LEU A 90 0.65 -19.41 -5.96
CA LEU A 90 0.54 -20.19 -4.73
C LEU A 90 -0.46 -21.33 -4.93
N ALA A 91 0.00 -22.57 -4.76
CA ALA A 91 -0.87 -23.74 -4.78
C ALA A 91 -1.75 -23.80 -3.52
N ALA A 92 -2.93 -24.42 -3.63
CA ALA A 92 -3.78 -24.69 -2.47
C ALA A 92 -3.04 -25.59 -1.46
N GLY A 93 -3.26 -25.33 -0.16
CA GLY A 93 -2.64 -26.08 0.92
C GLY A 93 -1.15 -25.81 1.09
N THR A 94 -0.61 -24.71 0.53
CA THR A 94 0.79 -24.32 0.70
C THR A 94 0.93 -22.89 1.21
N ALA A 95 2.10 -22.55 1.75
CA ALA A 95 2.53 -21.20 2.07
C ALA A 95 3.76 -20.81 1.23
N ALA A 96 4.02 -19.51 1.06
CA ALA A 96 5.28 -19.01 0.50
C ALA A 96 5.90 -17.99 1.46
N ARG A 97 7.17 -18.17 1.82
CA ARG A 97 7.93 -17.17 2.58
C ARG A 97 7.99 -15.89 1.74
N ILE A 98 7.59 -14.76 2.30
CA ILE A 98 7.53 -13.49 1.57
C ILE A 98 8.16 -12.38 2.38
N MET A 99 8.92 -11.51 1.71
CA MET A 99 9.56 -10.35 2.32
C MET A 99 8.73 -9.09 2.06
N THR A 100 8.83 -8.13 2.97
CA THR A 100 8.21 -6.79 2.81
C THR A 100 8.57 -6.18 1.45
N GLY A 101 7.57 -5.69 0.73
CA GLY A 101 7.73 -5.15 -0.62
C GLY A 101 7.76 -6.17 -1.74
N ALA A 102 7.83 -7.47 -1.44
CA ALA A 102 7.72 -8.52 -2.46
C ALA A 102 6.28 -8.61 -2.98
N ALA A 103 6.15 -8.90 -4.27
CA ALA A 103 4.84 -9.07 -4.88
C ALA A 103 4.14 -10.33 -4.37
N VAL A 104 2.87 -10.17 -3.99
CA VAL A 104 2.03 -11.26 -3.47
C VAL A 104 1.66 -12.21 -4.61
N PRO A 105 1.89 -13.52 -4.48
CA PRO A 105 1.61 -14.48 -5.54
C PRO A 105 0.12 -14.62 -5.80
N ARG A 106 -0.25 -14.88 -7.06
CA ARG A 106 -1.64 -15.23 -7.38
C ARG A 106 -2.06 -16.48 -6.60
N GLY A 107 -3.24 -16.42 -6.02
CA GLY A 107 -3.77 -17.48 -5.16
C GLY A 107 -3.61 -17.20 -3.68
N ALA A 108 -2.69 -16.35 -3.25
CA ALA A 108 -2.66 -15.82 -1.90
C ALA A 108 -3.65 -14.67 -1.74
N ASP A 109 -4.26 -14.56 -0.56
CA ASP A 109 -5.20 -13.51 -0.20
C ASP A 109 -4.93 -12.91 1.19
N ALA A 110 -3.83 -13.34 1.84
CA ALA A 110 -3.30 -12.74 3.07
C ALA A 110 -1.81 -13.02 3.23
N VAL A 111 -1.13 -12.19 3.99
CA VAL A 111 0.21 -12.44 4.53
C VAL A 111 0.09 -12.56 6.04
N ILE A 112 0.60 -13.66 6.60
CA ILE A 112 0.71 -13.86 8.04
C ILE A 112 2.12 -13.49 8.44
N GLU A 113 2.25 -12.61 9.39
CA GLU A 113 3.54 -12.17 9.94
C GLU A 113 4.33 -13.37 10.49
N VAL A 114 5.65 -13.33 10.34
CA VAL A 114 6.52 -14.42 10.80
C VAL A 114 6.38 -14.67 12.30
N GLU A 115 6.10 -13.65 13.08
CA GLU A 115 5.91 -13.70 14.54
C GLU A 115 4.66 -14.48 14.97
N ALA A 116 3.68 -14.64 14.08
CA ALA A 116 2.49 -15.46 14.32
C ALA A 116 2.68 -16.93 13.88
N SER A 117 3.91 -17.31 13.58
CA SER A 117 4.28 -18.67 13.18
C SER A 117 5.34 -19.27 14.10
N ASP A 118 5.66 -20.54 13.87
CA ASP A 118 6.77 -21.25 14.52
C ASP A 118 8.11 -21.10 13.80
N ALA A 119 8.17 -20.30 12.72
CA ALA A 119 9.38 -20.08 11.95
C ALA A 119 10.34 -19.11 12.63
N ASP A 120 11.64 -19.36 12.52
CA ASP A 120 12.66 -18.38 12.92
C ASP A 120 12.66 -17.19 11.94
N PRO A 121 12.45 -15.94 12.43
CA PRO A 121 12.47 -14.74 11.57
C PRO A 121 13.79 -14.56 10.79
N PHE A 122 14.90 -14.98 11.38
CA PHE A 122 16.25 -14.84 10.81
C PHE A 122 16.83 -16.17 10.30
N GLY A 123 16.08 -17.25 10.43
CA GLY A 123 16.49 -18.57 10.01
C GLY A 123 16.28 -18.85 8.53
N PRO A 124 16.75 -20.00 8.06
CA PRO A 124 16.49 -20.47 6.69
C PRO A 124 14.99 -20.69 6.48
N VAL A 125 14.57 -20.70 5.21
CA VAL A 125 13.20 -21.03 4.84
C VAL A 125 12.87 -22.44 5.30
N PRO A 126 11.86 -22.64 6.19
CA PRO A 126 11.49 -23.96 6.67
C PRO A 126 10.80 -24.77 5.56
N ALA A 127 10.86 -26.10 5.63
CA ALA A 127 10.10 -26.96 4.72
C ALA A 127 8.57 -26.85 4.94
N ALA A 128 8.16 -26.53 6.15
CA ALA A 128 6.77 -26.29 6.52
C ALA A 128 6.72 -25.23 7.63
N VAL A 129 5.59 -24.54 7.76
CA VAL A 129 5.33 -23.53 8.78
C VAL A 129 4.01 -23.81 9.47
N THR A 130 3.98 -23.59 10.78
CA THR A 130 2.77 -23.72 11.61
C THR A 130 2.31 -22.37 12.12
N PHE A 131 1.06 -22.04 11.83
CA PHE A 131 0.38 -20.85 12.37
C PHE A 131 -0.51 -21.26 13.55
N THR A 132 -0.52 -20.45 14.61
CA THR A 132 -1.47 -20.58 15.71
C THR A 132 -2.36 -19.35 15.73
N LEU A 133 -3.61 -19.49 15.28
CA LEU A 133 -4.53 -18.39 15.08
C LEU A 133 -5.70 -18.46 16.06
N VAL A 134 -6.09 -17.31 16.61
CA VAL A 134 -7.30 -17.14 17.43
C VAL A 134 -8.51 -16.91 16.51
N GLU A 135 -8.31 -16.16 15.44
CA GLU A 135 -9.33 -15.87 14.43
C GLU A 135 -8.72 -15.89 13.03
N LEU A 136 -9.54 -16.09 12.01
CA LEU A 136 -9.08 -16.01 10.64
C LEU A 136 -8.70 -14.57 10.31
N PRO A 137 -7.52 -14.33 9.68
CA PRO A 137 -7.13 -13.01 9.29
C PRO A 137 -8.15 -12.41 8.29
N PRO A 138 -8.36 -11.10 8.25
CA PRO A 138 -9.15 -10.49 7.20
C PRO A 138 -8.52 -10.74 5.83
N SER A 139 -9.33 -10.67 4.76
CA SER A 139 -8.79 -10.68 3.40
C SER A 139 -7.85 -9.49 3.21
N GLN A 140 -6.76 -9.71 2.48
CA GLN A 140 -5.71 -8.72 2.24
C GLN A 140 -4.97 -8.26 3.51
N ARG A 141 -5.01 -9.05 4.61
CA ARG A 141 -4.15 -8.76 5.75
C ARG A 141 -2.70 -8.62 5.30
N HIS A 142 -2.06 -7.50 5.69
CA HIS A 142 -0.67 -7.16 5.33
C HIS A 142 -0.36 -7.21 3.82
N VAL A 143 -1.36 -6.90 3.00
CA VAL A 143 -1.21 -6.74 1.54
C VAL A 143 -1.54 -5.30 1.17
N ARG A 144 -0.61 -4.60 0.57
CA ARG A 144 -0.85 -3.30 -0.07
C ARG A 144 -1.37 -3.53 -1.48
N VAL A 145 -2.48 -2.88 -1.79
CA VAL A 145 -3.12 -3.03 -3.11
C VAL A 145 -2.61 -2.00 -4.11
N PRO A 146 -2.74 -2.27 -5.43
CA PRO A 146 -2.35 -1.30 -6.44
C PRO A 146 -3.03 0.05 -6.25
N GLY A 147 -2.24 1.13 -6.32
CA GLY A 147 -2.72 2.49 -6.17
C GLY A 147 -3.00 2.93 -4.73
N GLU A 148 -2.59 2.16 -3.71
CA GLU A 148 -2.77 2.55 -2.31
C GLU A 148 -1.93 3.77 -1.92
N GLU A 149 -0.79 3.98 -2.57
CA GLU A 149 0.10 5.10 -2.28
C GLU A 149 -0.13 6.30 -3.21
N VAL A 150 -0.48 6.08 -4.47
CA VAL A 150 -0.85 7.07 -5.49
C VAL A 150 -1.68 6.42 -6.60
#